data_7f157e472d587a15021f62a9431a69f3
#
_entry.id   7f157e472d587a15021f62a9431a69f3
#
_cell.length_a   1.000
_cell.length_b   1.000
_cell.length_c   1.000
_cell.angle_alpha   90.00
_cell.angle_beta   90.00
_cell.angle_gamma   90.00
#
_symmetry.space_group_name_H-M   'P 1'
#
loop_
_entity.id
_entity.type
_entity.pdbx_description
1 polymer ?
#
loop_
_entity_poly.entity_id
_entity_poly.type
_entity_poly.pdbx_seq_one_letter_code
_entity_poly.pdbx_strand_id
1 'polypeptide(L)'
;MVAAAAREIRNGELVFVGMRLPMIAFGVAKRTHAPGATGLFENGVIRDTPAPELLYTMGDSPNLLHANYCGDMLSVMSLLQQGRVNVGFLGAAEVDRFGNLNTTWGNRNGQQVRLPGSGGACDIASLSQRTVVLLEHTRQRLVSQVGHITSPGNGTGDGWRRAQGLPLRSGPSAIITTMGVLRFGEDGEAYLASVHPGVSVEDVLSNTGWTLRVADDLATTPGPAATELAVIRDIDPNHFWTKS
;
A
#
# COMPACT_ATOMS: atom_id res chain seq x y z
N MET A 1 -5.22 7.41 -7.20
CA MET A 1 -4.49 6.59 -6.21
C MET A 1 -4.78 7.02 -4.76
N VAL A 2 -4.43 8.25 -4.31
CA VAL A 2 -4.54 8.66 -2.89
C VAL A 2 -5.95 8.45 -2.31
N ALA A 3 -7.01 8.93 -2.99
CA ALA A 3 -8.38 8.76 -2.53
C ALA A 3 -8.79 7.27 -2.47
N ALA A 4 -8.38 6.46 -3.47
CA ALA A 4 -8.63 5.03 -3.45
C ALA A 4 -7.92 4.35 -2.27
N ALA A 5 -6.67 4.74 -1.98
CA ALA A 5 -5.92 4.24 -0.84
C ALA A 5 -6.55 4.66 0.51
N ALA A 6 -7.01 5.92 0.61
CA ALA A 6 -7.70 6.41 1.81
C ALA A 6 -8.95 5.58 2.13
N ARG A 7 -9.71 5.18 1.11
CA ARG A 7 -10.93 4.35 1.25
C ARG A 7 -10.66 2.91 1.70
N GLU A 8 -9.41 2.44 1.66
CA GLU A 8 -9.01 1.17 2.26
C GLU A 8 -8.90 1.24 3.79
N ILE A 9 -8.86 2.43 4.37
CA ILE A 9 -8.79 2.63 5.81
C ILE A 9 -10.20 2.72 6.38
N ARG A 10 -10.52 1.89 7.37
CA ARG A 10 -11.80 1.92 8.06
C ARG A 10 -11.68 2.69 9.38
N ASN A 11 -12.81 3.21 9.84
CA ASN A 11 -12.83 3.93 11.12
C ASN A 11 -12.45 3.01 12.29
N GLY A 12 -11.58 3.47 13.19
CA GLY A 12 -11.10 2.73 14.34
C GLY A 12 -9.94 1.76 14.06
N GLU A 13 -9.44 1.67 12.83
CA GLU A 13 -8.33 0.76 12.49
C GLU A 13 -6.96 1.30 12.93
N LEU A 14 -6.08 0.37 13.28
CA LEU A 14 -4.64 0.60 13.36
C LEU A 14 -4.02 0.43 11.98
N VAL A 15 -3.44 1.51 11.46
CA VAL A 15 -2.90 1.62 10.11
C VAL A 15 -1.39 1.71 10.17
N PHE A 16 -0.67 0.75 9.60
CA PHE A 16 0.76 0.91 9.39
C PHE A 16 0.98 1.78 8.15
N VAL A 17 1.40 3.03 8.40
CA VAL A 17 1.47 4.07 7.37
C VAL A 17 2.78 3.96 6.61
N GLY A 18 2.69 3.63 5.32
CA GLY A 18 3.84 3.66 4.41
C GLY A 18 4.23 5.07 4.02
N MET A 19 5.41 5.19 3.41
CA MET A 19 5.96 6.46 2.94
C MET A 19 5.20 7.04 1.73
N ARG A 20 5.30 8.37 1.54
CA ARG A 20 4.77 9.11 0.38
C ARG A 20 3.23 9.12 0.35
N LEU A 21 2.63 8.58 -0.72
CA LEU A 21 1.17 8.60 -0.92
C LEU A 21 0.36 7.99 0.25
N PRO A 22 0.78 6.92 0.92
CA PRO A 22 0.12 6.42 2.11
C PRO A 22 -0.02 7.42 3.25
N MET A 23 0.96 8.32 3.45
CA MET A 23 0.88 9.37 4.48
C MET A 23 -0.26 10.35 4.18
N ILE A 24 -0.41 10.73 2.90
CA ILE A 24 -1.52 11.59 2.47
C ILE A 24 -2.84 10.83 2.56
N ALA A 25 -2.88 9.56 2.14
CA ALA A 25 -4.07 8.72 2.22
C ALA A 25 -4.57 8.56 3.66
N PHE A 26 -3.66 8.35 4.62
CA PHE A 26 -4.00 8.33 6.05
C PHE A 26 -4.60 9.67 6.50
N GLY A 27 -3.99 10.80 6.12
CA GLY A 27 -4.51 12.14 6.42
C GLY A 27 -5.90 12.39 5.83
N VAL A 28 -6.13 11.95 4.58
CA VAL A 28 -7.46 12.03 3.93
C VAL A 28 -8.48 11.19 4.70
N ALA A 29 -8.18 9.93 5.00
CA ALA A 29 -9.08 9.05 5.74
C ALA A 29 -9.45 9.64 7.11
N LYS A 30 -8.45 10.12 7.85
CA LYS A 30 -8.64 10.75 9.16
C LYS A 30 -9.54 11.98 9.14
N ARG A 31 -9.41 12.81 8.10
CA ARG A 31 -10.14 14.08 7.98
C ARG A 31 -11.48 13.94 7.24
N THR A 32 -11.82 12.72 6.79
CA THR A 32 -13.09 12.46 6.09
C THR A 32 -13.90 11.35 6.77
N HIS A 33 -13.67 10.10 6.43
CA HIS A 33 -14.56 8.98 6.79
C HIS A 33 -14.04 8.08 7.93
N ALA A 34 -12.78 8.21 8.33
CA ALA A 34 -12.15 7.37 9.35
C ALA A 34 -11.50 8.16 10.50
N PRO A 35 -12.24 9.05 11.20
CA PRO A 35 -11.66 9.90 12.24
C PRO A 35 -11.10 9.12 13.44
N GLY A 36 -11.55 7.90 13.69
CA GLY A 36 -11.04 7.02 14.73
C GLY A 36 -9.81 6.18 14.33
N ALA A 37 -9.33 6.24 13.08
CA ALA A 37 -8.14 5.49 12.69
C ALA A 37 -6.88 6.01 13.40
N THR A 38 -5.93 5.12 13.70
CA THR A 38 -4.65 5.45 14.35
C THR A 38 -3.50 5.01 13.46
N GLY A 39 -2.58 5.93 13.16
CA GLY A 39 -1.41 5.68 12.31
C GLY A 39 -0.22 5.21 13.14
N LEU A 40 0.42 4.16 12.65
CA LEU A 40 1.69 3.62 13.13
C LEU A 40 2.77 3.92 12.10
N PHE A 41 3.88 4.47 12.54
CA PHE A 41 5.04 4.77 11.70
C PHE A 41 6.23 3.94 12.16
N GLU A 42 6.95 3.36 11.21
CA GLU A 42 8.04 2.41 11.47
C GLU A 42 9.12 2.95 12.43
N ASN A 43 9.32 4.27 12.45
CA ASN A 43 10.28 4.93 13.34
C ASN A 43 9.84 4.98 14.83
N GLY A 44 8.72 4.36 15.20
CA GLY A 44 8.24 4.30 16.58
C GLY A 44 7.17 5.34 16.95
N VAL A 45 6.68 6.10 15.97
CA VAL A 45 5.62 7.10 16.20
C VAL A 45 4.24 6.47 16.06
N ILE A 46 3.35 6.78 17.01
CA ILE A 46 1.91 6.45 16.94
C ILE A 46 1.14 7.75 17.07
N ARG A 47 0.18 7.97 16.16
CA ARG A 47 -0.64 9.17 16.18
C ARG A 47 -2.05 8.93 15.68
N ASP A 48 -3.00 9.61 16.30
CA ASP A 48 -4.42 9.61 15.94
C ASP A 48 -4.85 10.89 15.22
N THR A 49 -3.93 11.79 14.93
CA THR A 49 -4.14 13.00 14.13
C THR A 49 -3.14 13.04 12.99
N PRO A 50 -3.46 13.61 11.82
CA PRO A 50 -2.48 13.83 10.77
C PRO A 50 -1.32 14.73 11.27
N ALA A 51 -0.14 14.58 10.67
CA ALA A 51 0.94 15.53 10.92
C ALA A 51 0.51 16.95 10.50
N PRO A 52 0.94 18.00 11.23
CA PRO A 52 0.54 19.37 10.94
C PRO A 52 1.12 19.90 9.61
N GLU A 53 2.18 19.27 9.12
CA GLU A 53 2.86 19.64 7.87
C GLU A 53 3.12 18.41 7.01
N LEU A 54 3.41 18.62 5.71
CA LEU A 54 3.78 17.55 4.80
C LEU A 54 5.03 16.82 5.31
N LEU A 55 4.96 15.51 5.36
CA LEU A 55 6.10 14.67 5.69
C LEU A 55 6.84 14.25 4.41
N TYR A 56 8.13 14.47 4.37
CA TYR A 56 9.04 13.96 3.35
C TYR A 56 9.58 12.59 3.74
N THR A 57 9.78 12.40 5.05
CA THR A 57 10.09 11.10 5.65
C THR A 57 9.25 10.92 6.92
N MET A 58 9.12 9.69 7.40
CA MET A 58 8.43 9.44 8.67
C MET A 58 9.23 9.94 9.88
N GLY A 59 10.53 10.24 9.70
CA GLY A 59 11.42 10.79 10.72
C GLY A 59 11.37 12.31 10.85
N ASP A 60 10.60 13.01 10.02
CA ASP A 60 10.54 14.47 10.06
C ASP A 60 9.89 14.95 11.37
N SER A 61 10.40 16.08 11.88
CA SER A 61 9.94 16.66 13.15
C SER A 61 8.44 16.88 13.24
N PRO A 62 7.72 17.31 12.19
CA PRO A 62 6.25 17.43 12.24
C PRO A 62 5.53 16.11 12.56
N ASN A 63 6.15 14.96 12.30
CA ASN A 63 5.56 13.68 12.67
C ASN A 63 5.56 13.42 14.18
N LEU A 64 6.44 14.11 14.93
CA LEU A 64 6.52 14.01 16.39
C LEU A 64 5.56 14.97 17.09
N LEU A 65 5.19 16.07 16.43
CA LEU A 65 4.31 17.08 17.01
C LEU A 65 2.91 16.52 17.22
N HIS A 66 2.43 16.58 18.47
CA HIS A 66 1.14 16.04 18.88
C HIS A 66 0.96 14.53 18.63
N ALA A 67 2.07 13.77 18.56
CA ALA A 67 1.99 12.31 18.53
C ALA A 67 1.48 11.78 19.88
N ASN A 68 0.68 10.71 19.84
CA ASN A 68 0.20 10.05 21.07
C ASN A 68 1.31 9.27 21.76
N TYR A 69 2.28 8.80 20.96
CA TYR A 69 3.43 8.05 21.44
C TYR A 69 4.62 8.25 20.54
N CYS A 70 5.79 8.43 21.15
CA CYS A 70 7.09 8.46 20.50
C CYS A 70 8.00 7.47 21.22
N GLY A 71 8.24 6.35 20.60
CA GLY A 71 9.12 5.29 21.08
C GLY A 71 10.14 4.88 20.06
N ASP A 72 10.47 3.62 20.05
CA ASP A 72 11.37 2.99 19.09
C ASP A 72 10.62 2.14 18.06
N MET A 73 11.34 1.70 17.03
CA MET A 73 10.81 0.84 15.99
C MET A 73 10.26 -0.48 16.57
N LEU A 74 10.91 -1.06 17.57
CA LEU A 74 10.48 -2.33 18.18
C LEU A 74 9.09 -2.21 18.82
N SER A 75 8.79 -1.06 19.43
CA SER A 75 7.50 -0.79 20.06
C SER A 75 6.34 -0.88 19.06
N VAL A 76 6.49 -0.31 17.85
CA VAL A 76 5.44 -0.37 16.82
C VAL A 76 5.44 -1.68 16.06
N MET A 77 6.60 -2.28 15.79
CA MET A 77 6.70 -3.58 15.12
C MET A 77 6.12 -4.71 15.99
N SER A 78 6.20 -4.60 17.32
CA SER A 78 5.59 -5.57 18.22
C SER A 78 4.06 -5.64 18.08
N LEU A 79 3.40 -4.57 17.66
CA LEU A 79 1.96 -4.57 17.40
C LEU A 79 1.58 -5.43 16.19
N LEU A 80 2.48 -5.60 15.22
CA LEU A 80 2.31 -6.57 14.12
C LEU A 80 2.33 -8.00 14.66
N GLN A 81 3.31 -8.34 15.48
CA GLN A 81 3.41 -9.66 16.10
C GLN A 81 2.20 -10.00 16.98
N GLN A 82 1.60 -9.00 17.61
CA GLN A 82 0.39 -9.15 18.39
C GLN A 82 -0.89 -9.26 17.51
N GLY A 83 -0.79 -9.19 16.17
CA GLY A 83 -1.92 -9.23 15.25
C GLY A 83 -2.86 -8.02 15.33
N ARG A 84 -2.39 -6.90 15.88
CA ARG A 84 -3.21 -5.70 16.14
C ARG A 84 -3.33 -4.76 14.95
N VAL A 85 -2.42 -4.86 13.97
CA VAL A 85 -2.39 -3.97 12.80
C VAL A 85 -3.42 -4.45 11.77
N ASN A 86 -4.42 -3.62 11.49
CA ASN A 86 -5.51 -3.96 10.59
C ASN A 86 -5.12 -3.81 9.13
N VAL A 87 -4.43 -2.74 8.77
CA VAL A 87 -3.97 -2.49 7.40
C VAL A 87 -2.56 -1.94 7.38
N GLY A 88 -1.72 -2.48 6.48
CA GLY A 88 -0.39 -1.98 6.19
C GLY A 88 -0.28 -1.50 4.75
N PHE A 89 0.31 -0.32 4.55
CA PHE A 89 0.55 0.23 3.22
C PHE A 89 2.00 0.03 2.82
N LEU A 90 2.19 -0.51 1.62
CA LEU A 90 3.50 -0.83 1.07
C LEU A 90 3.68 -0.25 -0.33
N GLY A 91 4.91 0.10 -0.66
CA GLY A 91 5.35 0.33 -2.02
C GLY A 91 6.36 -0.73 -2.44
N ALA A 92 6.54 -0.93 -3.74
CA ALA A 92 7.51 -1.88 -4.27
C ALA A 92 8.14 -1.39 -5.57
N ALA A 93 9.32 -1.93 -5.90
CA ALA A 93 9.88 -1.79 -7.25
C ALA A 93 9.10 -2.66 -8.23
N GLU A 94 8.78 -3.89 -7.81
CA GLU A 94 7.99 -4.84 -8.57
C GLU A 94 6.96 -5.53 -7.67
N VAL A 95 5.82 -5.89 -8.24
CA VAL A 95 4.80 -6.74 -7.64
C VAL A 95 4.38 -7.78 -8.66
N ASP A 96 4.17 -9.02 -8.22
CA ASP A 96 3.67 -10.07 -9.09
C ASP A 96 2.16 -10.33 -8.92
N ARG A 97 1.66 -11.26 -9.75
CA ARG A 97 0.25 -11.64 -9.77
C ARG A 97 -0.29 -12.17 -8.45
N PHE A 98 0.57 -12.63 -7.54
CA PHE A 98 0.20 -13.08 -6.19
C PHE A 98 0.45 -12.03 -5.11
N GLY A 99 0.82 -10.81 -5.52
CA GLY A 99 1.10 -9.71 -4.59
C GLY A 99 2.41 -9.84 -3.84
N ASN A 100 3.32 -10.73 -4.27
CA ASN A 100 4.67 -10.75 -3.73
C ASN A 100 5.43 -9.50 -4.18
N LEU A 101 6.22 -8.92 -3.28
CA LEU A 101 6.92 -7.66 -3.53
C LEU A 101 8.43 -7.89 -3.64
N ASN A 102 9.04 -7.23 -4.60
CA ASN A 102 10.49 -7.11 -4.71
C ASN A 102 10.90 -5.66 -4.45
N THR A 103 11.72 -5.47 -3.43
CA THR A 103 12.39 -4.21 -3.07
C THR A 103 13.89 -4.42 -2.84
N THR A 104 14.41 -5.58 -3.22
CA THR A 104 15.80 -6.00 -2.94
C THR A 104 16.68 -5.92 -4.18
N TRP A 105 16.19 -6.39 -5.31
CA TRP A 105 16.94 -6.46 -6.55
C TRP A 105 16.17 -5.84 -7.69
N GLY A 106 16.80 -4.97 -8.43
CA GLY A 106 16.29 -4.38 -9.68
C GLY A 106 17.20 -4.72 -10.86
N ASN A 107 16.74 -4.34 -12.04
CA ASN A 107 17.55 -4.40 -13.27
C ASN A 107 17.70 -2.98 -13.81
N ARG A 108 18.93 -2.58 -14.09
CA ARG A 108 19.24 -1.32 -14.74
C ARG A 108 20.17 -1.60 -15.94
N ASN A 109 19.63 -1.42 -17.15
CA ASN A 109 20.37 -1.67 -18.39
C ASN A 109 20.98 -3.08 -18.49
N GLY A 110 20.22 -4.11 -18.07
CA GLY A 110 20.68 -5.49 -18.08
C GLY A 110 21.57 -5.90 -16.90
N GLN A 111 21.93 -4.98 -16.03
CA GLN A 111 22.71 -5.24 -14.82
C GLN A 111 21.82 -5.31 -13.60
N GLN A 112 22.03 -6.33 -12.78
CA GLN A 112 21.37 -6.43 -11.49
C GLN A 112 21.89 -5.34 -10.54
N VAL A 113 20.97 -4.58 -9.94
CA VAL A 113 21.29 -3.51 -8.99
C VAL A 113 20.63 -3.79 -7.66
N ARG A 114 21.33 -3.43 -6.56
CA ARG A 114 20.77 -3.52 -5.22
C ARG A 114 19.80 -2.36 -4.99
N LEU A 115 18.60 -2.69 -4.50
CA LEU A 115 17.59 -1.75 -4.02
C LEU A 115 17.66 -1.66 -2.48
N PRO A 116 16.89 -0.77 -1.83
CA PRO A 116 16.96 -0.57 -0.37
C PRO A 116 16.77 -1.82 0.49
N GLY A 117 16.05 -2.83 0.01
CA GLY A 117 15.71 -4.02 0.77
C GLY A 117 14.30 -3.92 1.39
N SER A 118 14.03 -4.73 2.41
CA SER A 118 12.69 -4.81 3.01
C SER A 118 12.39 -3.67 3.98
N GLY A 119 13.37 -3.21 4.76
CA GLY A 119 13.02 -2.50 5.99
C GLY A 119 11.99 -3.32 6.77
N GLY A 120 10.98 -2.71 7.33
CA GLY A 120 9.85 -3.38 7.99
C GLY A 120 8.79 -3.96 7.04
N ALA A 121 8.93 -3.81 5.72
CA ALA A 121 7.88 -4.23 4.78
C ALA A 121 7.63 -5.75 4.80
N CYS A 122 8.65 -6.57 5.08
CA CYS A 122 8.48 -8.02 5.21
C CYS A 122 7.55 -8.38 6.38
N ASP A 123 7.74 -7.75 7.53
CA ASP A 123 6.90 -7.96 8.72
C ASP A 123 5.48 -7.41 8.48
N ILE A 124 5.36 -6.22 7.87
CA ILE A 124 4.07 -5.63 7.54
C ILE A 124 3.29 -6.54 6.58
N ALA A 125 3.92 -7.05 5.53
CA ALA A 125 3.30 -7.97 4.56
C ALA A 125 2.90 -9.30 5.17
N SER A 126 3.69 -9.80 6.12
CA SER A 126 3.47 -11.08 6.78
C SER A 126 2.37 -11.03 7.84
N LEU A 127 2.31 -9.96 8.62
CA LEU A 127 1.61 -9.91 9.91
C LEU A 127 0.43 -8.95 9.97
N SER A 128 0.34 -7.94 9.09
CA SER A 128 -0.86 -7.11 9.02
C SER A 128 -2.08 -7.94 8.59
N GLN A 129 -3.25 -7.67 9.15
CA GLN A 129 -4.49 -8.39 8.77
C GLN A 129 -4.78 -8.25 7.26
N ARG A 130 -4.42 -7.11 6.65
CA ARG A 130 -4.37 -6.93 5.21
C ARG A 130 -3.29 -5.94 4.80
N THR A 131 -2.79 -6.08 3.58
CA THR A 131 -1.85 -5.12 3.00
C THR A 131 -2.40 -4.51 1.73
N VAL A 132 -2.08 -3.24 1.51
CA VAL A 132 -2.42 -2.47 0.32
C VAL A 132 -1.13 -1.99 -0.30
N VAL A 133 -0.93 -2.32 -1.57
CA VAL A 133 0.27 -1.95 -2.32
C VAL A 133 -0.04 -0.77 -3.23
N LEU A 134 0.80 0.27 -3.21
CA LEU A 134 0.69 1.42 -4.10
C LEU A 134 1.92 1.50 -5.01
N LEU A 135 1.69 1.54 -6.32
CA LEU A 135 2.77 1.71 -7.29
C LEU A 135 2.25 2.25 -8.62
N GLU A 136 3.17 2.76 -9.43
CA GLU A 136 2.88 3.13 -10.82
C GLU A 136 2.54 1.88 -11.64
N HIS A 137 1.54 1.98 -12.53
CA HIS A 137 1.12 0.88 -13.40
C HIS A 137 2.01 0.83 -14.63
N THR A 138 3.02 0.02 -14.59
CA THR A 138 3.89 -0.25 -15.75
C THR A 138 4.24 -1.73 -15.80
N ARG A 139 4.50 -2.23 -17.02
CA ARG A 139 4.86 -3.63 -17.26
C ARG A 139 6.14 -4.05 -16.54
N GLN A 140 7.05 -3.09 -16.26
CA GLN A 140 8.26 -3.34 -15.49
C GLN A 140 8.01 -3.51 -13.99
N ARG A 141 6.92 -2.95 -13.48
CA ARG A 141 6.56 -3.02 -12.06
C ARG A 141 5.53 -4.11 -11.74
N LEU A 142 4.62 -4.36 -12.68
CA LEU A 142 3.64 -5.45 -12.58
C LEU A 142 4.16 -6.64 -13.41
N VAL A 143 4.83 -7.56 -12.73
CA VAL A 143 5.51 -8.71 -13.38
C VAL A 143 4.74 -10.02 -13.12
N SER A 144 4.90 -11.00 -13.99
CA SER A 144 4.26 -12.32 -13.81
C SER A 144 4.75 -13.04 -12.54
N GLN A 145 6.02 -12.86 -12.22
CA GLN A 145 6.69 -13.38 -11.04
C GLN A 145 7.87 -12.47 -10.69
N VAL A 146 7.97 -12.06 -9.42
CA VAL A 146 9.13 -11.30 -8.96
C VAL A 146 10.38 -12.17 -8.94
N GLY A 147 11.51 -11.61 -9.35
CA GLY A 147 12.79 -12.33 -9.33
C GLY A 147 13.31 -12.63 -7.91
N HIS A 148 12.80 -11.90 -6.91
CA HIS A 148 13.13 -12.09 -5.51
C HIS A 148 11.94 -11.64 -4.64
N ILE A 149 11.46 -12.50 -3.75
CA ILE A 149 10.41 -12.13 -2.81
C ILE A 149 11.07 -11.46 -1.60
N THR A 150 11.00 -10.14 -1.55
CA THR A 150 11.43 -9.37 -0.37
C THR A 150 10.35 -9.38 0.70
N SER A 151 9.09 -9.21 0.29
CA SER A 151 7.94 -9.22 1.19
C SER A 151 6.85 -10.12 0.60
N PRO A 152 6.34 -11.11 1.36
CA PRO A 152 5.44 -12.10 0.82
C PRO A 152 4.02 -11.55 0.59
N GLY A 153 3.47 -11.86 -0.56
CA GLY A 153 2.04 -11.79 -0.84
C GLY A 153 1.35 -13.11 -0.55
N ASN A 154 0.64 -13.64 -1.54
CA ASN A 154 0.04 -14.98 -1.51
C ASN A 154 0.99 -16.07 -2.02
N GLY A 155 2.29 -15.78 -2.16
CA GLY A 155 3.32 -16.72 -2.54
C GLY A 155 3.12 -17.31 -3.94
N THR A 156 2.67 -18.55 -4.01
CA THR A 156 2.34 -19.26 -5.26
C THR A 156 0.83 -19.48 -5.44
N GLY A 157 0.01 -18.80 -4.65
CA GLY A 157 -1.44 -18.91 -4.72
C GLY A 157 -2.08 -19.54 -3.49
N ASP A 158 -3.25 -20.15 -3.71
CA ASP A 158 -4.08 -20.69 -2.65
C ASP A 158 -3.32 -21.59 -1.65
N GLY A 159 -3.62 -21.37 -0.38
CA GLY A 159 -3.05 -22.16 0.73
C GLY A 159 -1.59 -21.86 1.07
N TRP A 160 -0.83 -21.13 0.23
CA TRP A 160 0.59 -20.90 0.44
C TRP A 160 0.87 -20.21 1.79
N ARG A 161 0.17 -19.11 2.11
CA ARG A 161 0.37 -18.40 3.39
C ARG A 161 0.15 -19.30 4.59
N ARG A 162 -0.87 -20.15 4.56
CA ARG A 162 -1.17 -21.14 5.60
C ARG A 162 -0.03 -22.17 5.72
N ALA A 163 0.48 -22.67 4.60
CA ALA A 163 1.59 -23.63 4.57
C ALA A 163 2.90 -23.03 5.14
N GLN A 164 3.08 -21.70 5.03
CA GLN A 164 4.20 -20.97 5.63
C GLN A 164 3.99 -20.58 7.10
N GLY A 165 2.86 -20.94 7.71
CA GLY A 165 2.55 -20.58 9.09
C GLY A 165 2.21 -19.10 9.29
N LEU A 166 1.90 -18.35 8.21
CA LEU A 166 1.48 -16.97 8.32
C LEU A 166 0.05 -16.86 8.88
N PRO A 167 -0.31 -15.73 9.53
CA PRO A 167 -1.65 -15.59 10.11
C PRO A 167 -2.76 -15.79 9.08
N LEU A 168 -3.81 -16.55 9.42
CA LEU A 168 -4.89 -16.92 8.50
C LEU A 168 -5.68 -15.74 7.93
N ARG A 169 -5.67 -14.62 8.63
CA ARG A 169 -6.35 -13.37 8.22
C ARG A 169 -5.33 -12.29 7.87
N SER A 170 -4.30 -12.66 7.14
CA SER A 170 -3.26 -11.73 6.68
C SER A 170 -3.04 -11.88 5.18
N GLY A 171 -2.45 -10.87 4.56
CA GLY A 171 -2.05 -10.91 3.16
C GLY A 171 -2.51 -9.72 2.34
N PRO A 172 -2.18 -9.71 1.04
CA PRO A 172 -2.53 -8.60 0.17
C PRO A 172 -4.05 -8.57 -0.07
N SER A 173 -4.63 -7.37 0.02
CA SER A 173 -6.05 -7.12 -0.23
C SER A 173 -6.28 -6.27 -1.48
N ALA A 174 -5.30 -5.43 -1.83
CA ALA A 174 -5.38 -4.57 -3.00
C ALA A 174 -3.99 -4.19 -3.52
N ILE A 175 -3.91 -4.03 -4.85
CA ILE A 175 -2.84 -3.29 -5.52
C ILE A 175 -3.50 -2.08 -6.18
N ILE A 176 -3.19 -0.88 -5.69
CA ILE A 176 -3.71 0.38 -6.20
C ILE A 176 -2.63 1.02 -7.08
N THR A 177 -2.94 1.17 -8.34
CA THR A 177 -2.00 1.69 -9.32
C THR A 177 -2.44 3.05 -9.88
N THR A 178 -1.66 3.60 -10.80
CA THR A 178 -2.06 4.81 -11.55
C THR A 178 -3.18 4.56 -12.56
N MET A 179 -3.51 3.30 -12.89
CA MET A 179 -4.53 2.97 -13.87
C MET A 179 -5.81 2.36 -13.29
N GLY A 180 -5.72 1.72 -12.12
CA GLY A 180 -6.86 1.04 -11.53
C GLY A 180 -6.53 0.35 -10.22
N VAL A 181 -7.49 -0.45 -9.75
CA VAL A 181 -7.39 -1.23 -8.52
C VAL A 181 -7.51 -2.71 -8.84
N LEU A 182 -6.52 -3.49 -8.42
CA LEU A 182 -6.55 -4.94 -8.48
C LEU A 182 -6.95 -5.48 -7.11
N ARG A 183 -7.72 -6.55 -7.10
CA ARG A 183 -8.10 -7.34 -5.92
C ARG A 183 -7.61 -8.77 -6.08
N PHE A 184 -7.75 -9.59 -5.06
CA PHE A 184 -7.30 -10.98 -5.08
C PHE A 184 -8.47 -11.93 -5.02
N GLY A 185 -8.44 -12.95 -5.87
CA GLY A 185 -9.41 -14.06 -5.88
C GLY A 185 -9.13 -15.07 -4.77
N GLU A 186 -10.00 -16.08 -4.65
CA GLU A 186 -9.84 -17.19 -3.68
C GLU A 186 -8.58 -18.01 -3.96
N ASP A 187 -8.15 -18.08 -5.23
CA ASP A 187 -6.91 -18.68 -5.68
C ASP A 187 -5.64 -17.87 -5.31
N GLY A 188 -5.83 -16.70 -4.71
CA GLY A 188 -4.76 -15.78 -4.32
C GLY A 188 -4.17 -14.98 -5.46
N GLU A 189 -4.66 -15.10 -6.70
CA GLU A 189 -4.19 -14.34 -7.85
C GLU A 189 -4.94 -13.01 -8.00
N ALA A 190 -4.21 -11.95 -8.39
CA ALA A 190 -4.78 -10.63 -8.62
C ALA A 190 -5.64 -10.58 -9.89
N TYR A 191 -6.74 -9.84 -9.82
CA TYR A 191 -7.61 -9.50 -10.95
C TYR A 191 -7.94 -8.01 -10.96
N LEU A 192 -8.26 -7.45 -12.12
CA LEU A 192 -8.68 -6.06 -12.27
C LEU A 192 -10.11 -5.90 -11.74
N ALA A 193 -10.26 -5.19 -10.64
CA ALA A 193 -11.56 -4.94 -10.00
C ALA A 193 -12.18 -3.59 -10.43
N SER A 194 -11.35 -2.59 -10.71
CA SER A 194 -11.83 -1.31 -11.26
C SER A 194 -10.74 -0.59 -12.04
N VAL A 195 -11.15 0.22 -13.02
CA VAL A 195 -10.29 1.13 -13.77
C VAL A 195 -10.50 2.57 -13.29
N HIS A 196 -9.45 3.38 -13.31
CA HIS A 196 -9.60 4.81 -13.00
C HIS A 196 -10.32 5.56 -14.13
N PRO A 197 -11.03 6.65 -13.84
CA PRO A 197 -11.69 7.45 -14.86
C PRO A 197 -10.75 7.86 -15.99
N GLY A 198 -11.16 7.60 -17.23
CA GLY A 198 -10.39 7.92 -18.43
C GLY A 198 -9.32 6.90 -18.83
N VAL A 199 -9.17 5.79 -18.09
CA VAL A 199 -8.27 4.69 -18.43
C VAL A 199 -9.07 3.58 -19.10
N SER A 200 -8.57 3.03 -20.23
CA SER A 200 -9.17 1.87 -20.87
C SER A 200 -8.68 0.55 -20.25
N VAL A 201 -9.48 -0.50 -20.40
CA VAL A 201 -9.08 -1.85 -19.95
C VAL A 201 -7.87 -2.33 -20.77
N GLU A 202 -7.85 -2.04 -22.05
CA GLU A 202 -6.74 -2.38 -22.97
C GLU A 202 -5.41 -1.76 -22.51
N ASP A 203 -5.43 -0.51 -22.02
CA ASP A 203 -4.24 0.13 -21.46
C ASP A 203 -3.75 -0.60 -20.22
N VAL A 204 -4.66 -0.98 -19.31
CA VAL A 204 -4.30 -1.76 -18.13
C VAL A 204 -3.68 -3.10 -18.51
N LEU A 205 -4.34 -3.86 -19.39
CA LEU A 205 -3.88 -5.19 -19.79
C LEU A 205 -2.52 -5.14 -20.51
N SER A 206 -2.31 -4.16 -21.41
CA SER A 206 -1.06 -4.01 -22.15
C SER A 206 0.12 -3.60 -21.26
N ASN A 207 -0.16 -2.91 -20.15
CA ASN A 207 0.85 -2.47 -19.17
C ASN A 207 1.03 -3.46 -18.00
N THR A 208 0.38 -4.62 -18.03
CA THR A 208 0.54 -5.69 -17.04
C THR A 208 1.42 -6.80 -17.58
N GLY A 209 2.33 -7.33 -16.78
CA GLY A 209 3.32 -8.34 -17.18
C GLY A 209 2.81 -9.79 -17.22
N TRP A 210 1.51 -10.02 -16.96
CA TRP A 210 0.85 -11.32 -17.04
C TRP A 210 -0.54 -11.19 -17.67
N THR A 211 -1.19 -12.32 -17.98
CA THR A 211 -2.59 -12.33 -18.43
C THR A 211 -3.50 -12.01 -17.24
N LEU A 212 -3.80 -10.70 -17.07
CA LEU A 212 -4.61 -10.22 -15.98
C LEU A 212 -6.09 -10.55 -16.22
N ARG A 213 -6.72 -11.23 -15.25
CA ARG A 213 -8.17 -11.43 -15.24
C ARG A 213 -8.88 -10.12 -14.97
N VAL A 214 -10.04 -9.96 -15.57
CA VAL A 214 -10.92 -8.79 -15.36
C VAL A 214 -12.17 -9.29 -14.63
N ALA A 215 -12.63 -8.53 -13.64
CA ALA A 215 -13.87 -8.84 -12.95
C ALA A 215 -15.07 -8.81 -13.91
N ASP A 216 -16.01 -9.74 -13.76
CA ASP A 216 -17.25 -9.77 -14.55
C ASP A 216 -18.08 -8.51 -14.35
N ASP A 217 -18.03 -7.93 -13.15
CA ASP A 217 -18.68 -6.68 -12.72
C ASP A 217 -17.68 -5.51 -12.65
N LEU A 218 -16.75 -5.45 -13.60
CA LEU A 218 -15.71 -4.41 -13.64
C LEU A 218 -16.29 -3.02 -13.40
N ALA A 219 -15.81 -2.35 -12.36
CA ALA A 219 -16.25 -1.01 -11.98
C ALA A 219 -15.34 0.10 -12.51
N THR A 220 -15.84 1.33 -12.53
CA THR A 220 -14.98 2.51 -12.59
C THR A 220 -14.67 2.94 -11.15
N THR A 221 -13.38 3.09 -10.82
CA THR A 221 -12.97 3.59 -9.51
C THR A 221 -13.60 4.96 -9.27
N PRO A 222 -14.35 5.17 -8.18
CA PRO A 222 -14.92 6.47 -7.90
C PRO A 222 -13.83 7.55 -7.83
N GLY A 223 -14.01 8.63 -8.58
CA GLY A 223 -13.15 9.80 -8.50
C GLY A 223 -13.07 10.35 -7.06
N PRO A 224 -12.07 11.16 -6.73
CA PRO A 224 -12.00 11.78 -5.42
C PRO A 224 -13.18 12.75 -5.22
N ALA A 225 -13.83 12.66 -4.06
CA ALA A 225 -14.85 13.63 -3.66
C ALA A 225 -14.23 15.03 -3.44
N ALA A 226 -15.04 16.08 -3.51
CA ALA A 226 -14.55 17.45 -3.31
C ALA A 226 -13.87 17.63 -1.95
N THR A 227 -14.39 16.97 -0.90
CA THR A 227 -13.79 16.96 0.44
C THR A 227 -12.45 16.25 0.48
N GLU A 228 -12.31 15.09 -0.19
CA GLU A 228 -11.04 14.36 -0.31
C GLU A 228 -9.99 15.21 -1.05
N LEU A 229 -10.39 15.86 -2.16
CA LEU A 229 -9.49 16.76 -2.92
C LEU A 229 -9.03 17.96 -2.10
N ALA A 230 -9.94 18.57 -1.33
CA ALA A 230 -9.60 19.69 -0.46
C ALA A 230 -8.53 19.27 0.57
N VAL A 231 -8.70 18.10 1.19
CA VAL A 231 -7.73 17.56 2.16
C VAL A 231 -6.39 17.22 1.50
N ILE A 232 -6.40 16.60 0.31
CA ILE A 232 -5.17 16.28 -0.43
C ILE A 232 -4.37 17.55 -0.72
N ARG A 233 -5.04 18.61 -1.21
CA ARG A 233 -4.42 19.91 -1.54
C ARG A 233 -3.90 20.64 -0.30
N ASP A 234 -4.58 20.49 0.84
CA ASP A 234 -4.15 21.09 2.10
C ASP A 234 -2.91 20.39 2.67
N ILE A 235 -2.83 19.05 2.56
CA ILE A 235 -1.67 18.27 3.03
C ILE A 235 -0.46 18.44 2.09
N ASP A 236 -0.69 18.47 0.78
CA ASP A 236 0.36 18.57 -0.25
C ASP A 236 0.09 19.73 -1.21
N PRO A 237 0.17 21.00 -0.71
CA PRO A 237 -0.21 22.17 -1.49
C PRO A 237 0.71 22.42 -2.71
N ASN A 238 1.93 21.94 -2.65
CA ASN A 238 2.92 22.08 -3.72
C ASN A 238 2.98 20.85 -4.64
N HIS A 239 2.07 19.91 -4.49
CA HIS A 239 2.03 18.66 -5.26
C HIS A 239 3.34 17.88 -5.24
N PHE A 240 4.05 17.89 -4.11
CA PHE A 240 5.35 17.23 -3.99
C PHE A 240 5.24 15.72 -4.20
N TRP A 241 4.26 15.08 -3.54
CA TRP A 241 3.99 13.64 -3.68
C TRP A 241 2.88 13.34 -4.69
N THR A 242 2.00 14.32 -4.96
CA THR A 242 0.81 14.14 -5.81
C THR A 242 1.00 14.67 -7.23
N LYS A 243 2.23 14.89 -7.67
CA LYS A 243 2.52 15.22 -9.07
C LYS A 243 2.03 14.11 -9.97
N SER A 244 1.24 14.48 -10.96
CA SER A 244 0.81 13.64 -12.08
C SER A 244 1.91 13.52 -13.10
#